data_f5606690a51e743563a6db3e53a26da0
#
_entry.id   f5606690a51e743563a6db3e53a26da0
#
_cell.length_a   1.000
_cell.length_b   1.000
_cell.length_c   1.000
_cell.angle_alpha   90.00
_cell.angle_beta   90.00
_cell.angle_gamma   90.00
#
_symmetry.space_group_name_H-M   'P 1'
#
loop_
_entity.id
_entity.type
_entity.pdbx_description
1 polymer ?
#
loop_
_entity_poly.entity_id
_entity_poly.type
_entity_poly.pdbx_seq_one_letter_code
_entity_poly.pdbx_strand_id
1 'polypeptide(L)'
;MHKQNLSTHFELINNMKKVLTIICSAVLLLTACDPKSKKESDSFVLPAVDDIAMYQVNPRVFAPDHSLNAVAARIDSIRNLGVNVMWVMPIYPIGIEKGKNSPYCISNYTAVAPEFGTIDDFKNLAKVCHDHQMAIILDWVANHTAWDHPWLKEHPDWYTHDEETDTIIHPRPWDWLDVADLNYDNRDMRRAMIDAMKFWITEVGIDGFRCDVADGVPADFWKEAIDELRQAAQPRKIVMLAEGKNVDNFTVGGFDMNYGWDFKDSLLHVFQNGMPAEYLIQADRAEYESLPAGKVKMRFTTNHDHSTEATPVVEFTNERGSMAAYVATVFLHGGALIYGSQEVGYPTPINFFHYVPVDWTANASLYQEYKALIHLYNEHPALRKGQLTTYPAQDVLVFEKSDAKERFLVLVNVRNTPSEAAIPEQWQGKEVEDEMLDRDVELNTTITLAPYEYYILELDED
;
A
#
# COMPACT_ATOMS: atom_id res chain seq x y z
N MET A 1 -64.73 -20.62 -64.81
CA MET A 1 -64.22 -19.35 -64.27
C MET A 1 -64.39 -19.20 -62.73
N HIS A 2 -64.27 -20.24 -61.92
CA HIS A 2 -64.50 -20.15 -60.44
C HIS A 2 -63.40 -20.78 -59.58
N LYS A 3 -62.26 -21.22 -60.21
CA LYS A 3 -61.16 -21.81 -59.50
C LYS A 3 -59.88 -20.93 -59.41
N GLN A 4 -59.84 -19.81 -60.15
CA GLN A 4 -58.66 -18.91 -60.08
C GLN A 4 -58.74 -17.81 -59.04
N ASN A 5 -59.92 -17.49 -58.48
CA ASN A 5 -60.06 -16.44 -57.42
C ASN A 5 -59.83 -16.90 -56.01
N LEU A 6 -59.77 -18.21 -55.72
CA LEU A 6 -59.47 -18.69 -54.35
C LEU A 6 -57.98 -18.79 -54.10
N SER A 7 -57.13 -19.02 -55.11
CA SER A 7 -55.66 -19.11 -54.92
C SER A 7 -55.03 -17.77 -54.58
N THR A 8 -55.47 -16.69 -55.25
CA THR A 8 -54.99 -15.33 -55.05
C THR A 8 -55.39 -14.76 -53.68
N HIS A 9 -56.52 -15.15 -53.12
CA HIS A 9 -56.96 -14.69 -51.81
C HIS A 9 -56.21 -15.41 -50.68
N PHE A 10 -55.83 -16.68 -50.88
CA PHE A 10 -55.01 -17.42 -49.88
C PHE A 10 -53.55 -16.97 -49.83
N GLU A 11 -52.97 -16.60 -51.02
CA GLU A 11 -51.60 -16.02 -51.02
C GLU A 11 -51.55 -14.62 -50.41
N LEU A 12 -52.60 -13.79 -50.59
CA LEU A 12 -52.69 -12.45 -50.03
C LEU A 12 -52.78 -12.51 -48.50
N ILE A 13 -53.57 -13.45 -47.93
CA ILE A 13 -53.71 -13.67 -46.47
C ILE A 13 -52.43 -14.22 -45.87
N ASN A 14 -51.69 -15.12 -46.54
CA ASN A 14 -50.41 -15.63 -46.07
C ASN A 14 -49.29 -14.57 -46.13
N ASN A 15 -49.30 -13.71 -47.14
CA ASN A 15 -48.34 -12.59 -47.21
C ASN A 15 -48.66 -11.50 -46.15
N MET A 16 -49.92 -11.21 -45.88
CA MET A 16 -50.31 -10.30 -44.81
C MET A 16 -49.92 -10.85 -43.42
N LYS A 17 -50.07 -12.17 -43.15
CA LYS A 17 -49.59 -12.82 -41.92
C LYS A 17 -48.09 -12.76 -41.76
N LYS A 18 -47.30 -12.95 -42.84
CA LYS A 18 -45.84 -12.83 -42.83
C LYS A 18 -45.38 -11.39 -42.57
N VAL A 19 -46.04 -10.40 -43.15
CA VAL A 19 -45.75 -8.98 -42.89
C VAL A 19 -46.12 -8.58 -41.49
N LEU A 20 -47.26 -9.07 -40.94
CA LEU A 20 -47.66 -8.78 -39.57
C LEU A 20 -46.71 -9.43 -38.55
N THR A 21 -46.18 -10.64 -38.85
CA THR A 21 -45.19 -11.34 -37.97
C THR A 21 -43.85 -10.62 -38.02
N ILE A 22 -43.42 -10.06 -39.13
CA ILE A 22 -42.18 -9.29 -39.25
C ILE A 22 -42.32 -7.94 -38.56
N ILE A 23 -43.49 -7.29 -38.62
CA ILE A 23 -43.75 -6.01 -37.93
C ILE A 23 -43.81 -6.23 -36.41
N CYS A 24 -44.45 -7.31 -35.89
CA CYS A 24 -44.45 -7.64 -34.49
C CYS A 24 -43.04 -8.03 -33.97
N SER A 25 -42.21 -8.71 -34.78
CA SER A 25 -40.83 -9.02 -34.41
C SER A 25 -39.92 -7.77 -34.42
N ALA A 26 -40.17 -6.82 -35.31
CA ALA A 26 -39.44 -5.55 -35.38
C ALA A 26 -39.84 -4.58 -34.24
N VAL A 27 -41.11 -4.60 -33.79
CA VAL A 27 -41.57 -3.80 -32.65
C VAL A 27 -41.08 -4.39 -31.33
N LEU A 28 -40.92 -5.73 -31.22
CA LEU A 28 -40.30 -6.38 -30.05
C LEU A 28 -38.79 -6.17 -29.99
N LEU A 29 -38.10 -5.85 -31.06
CA LEU A 29 -36.69 -5.50 -31.10
C LEU A 29 -36.43 -4.01 -30.82
N LEU A 30 -37.43 -3.15 -30.87
CA LEU A 30 -37.31 -1.71 -30.59
C LEU A 30 -37.69 -1.34 -29.15
N THR A 31 -38.25 -2.27 -28.35
CA THR A 31 -38.52 -2.07 -26.93
C THR A 31 -37.48 -2.72 -26.00
N ALA A 32 -36.39 -3.31 -26.54
CA ALA A 32 -35.25 -3.82 -25.80
C ALA A 32 -34.02 -2.88 -25.83
N CYS A 33 -34.21 -1.58 -26.10
CA CYS A 33 -33.31 -0.55 -25.61
C CYS A 33 -33.81 -0.15 -24.25
N ASP A 34 -33.53 -0.97 -23.25
CA ASP A 34 -33.39 -0.47 -21.88
C ASP A 34 -32.40 0.70 -21.92
N PRO A 35 -32.78 1.90 -21.41
CA PRO A 35 -31.77 2.87 -21.08
C PRO A 35 -30.82 2.11 -20.16
N LYS A 36 -29.54 2.00 -20.59
CA LYS A 36 -28.45 1.42 -19.78
C LYS A 36 -28.83 1.62 -18.33
N SER A 37 -29.17 0.54 -17.62
CA SER A 37 -29.10 0.56 -16.19
C SER A 37 -27.73 1.15 -15.93
N LYS A 38 -27.64 2.35 -15.36
CA LYS A 38 -26.42 2.76 -14.70
C LYS A 38 -26.12 1.53 -13.83
N LYS A 39 -25.07 0.76 -14.16
CA LYS A 39 -24.45 -0.08 -13.15
C LYS A 39 -24.39 0.85 -11.94
N GLU A 40 -25.09 0.53 -10.88
CA GLU A 40 -24.75 1.09 -9.59
C GLU A 40 -23.25 0.99 -9.56
N SER A 41 -22.56 2.12 -9.55
CA SER A 41 -21.13 2.14 -9.38
C SER A 41 -20.93 1.37 -8.10
N ASP A 42 -20.29 0.20 -8.14
CA ASP A 42 -19.96 -0.53 -6.93
C ASP A 42 -19.34 0.49 -5.98
N SER A 43 -20.07 0.83 -4.92
CA SER A 43 -19.62 1.84 -3.97
C SER A 43 -18.27 1.37 -3.45
N PHE A 44 -17.27 2.25 -3.43
CA PHE A 44 -15.95 1.96 -2.89
C PHE A 44 -16.06 1.32 -1.50
N VAL A 45 -15.33 0.24 -1.27
CA VAL A 45 -15.25 -0.46 0.01
C VAL A 45 -13.80 -0.53 0.43
N LEU A 46 -13.50 -0.07 1.65
CA LEU A 46 -12.16 -0.16 2.23
C LEU A 46 -11.74 -1.64 2.31
N PRO A 47 -10.55 -2.03 1.83
CA PRO A 47 -10.04 -3.39 1.93
C PRO A 47 -9.91 -3.82 3.41
N ALA A 48 -10.01 -5.12 3.68
CA ALA A 48 -9.66 -5.64 5.00
C ALA A 48 -8.16 -5.40 5.26
N VAL A 49 -7.79 -5.25 6.53
CA VAL A 49 -6.41 -4.87 6.90
C VAL A 49 -5.38 -5.90 6.41
N ASP A 50 -5.73 -7.16 6.44
CA ASP A 50 -4.91 -8.29 5.96
C ASP A 50 -4.93 -8.48 4.42
N ASP A 51 -5.72 -7.68 3.71
CA ASP A 51 -5.77 -7.66 2.24
C ASP A 51 -5.12 -6.38 1.66
N ILE A 52 -4.44 -5.58 2.48
CA ILE A 52 -3.83 -4.33 2.04
C ILE A 52 -2.54 -4.58 1.25
N ALA A 53 -2.52 -4.06 0.02
CA ALA A 53 -1.32 -3.78 -0.75
C ALA A 53 -1.26 -2.27 -0.99
N MET A 54 -0.22 -1.62 -0.46
CA MET A 54 -0.13 -0.17 -0.37
C MET A 54 0.88 0.40 -1.38
N TYR A 55 0.57 1.57 -1.92
CA TYR A 55 1.49 2.37 -2.74
C TYR A 55 1.76 3.70 -2.06
N GLN A 56 3.01 3.94 -1.67
CA GLN A 56 3.43 5.19 -1.07
C GLN A 56 3.78 6.21 -2.17
N VAL A 57 3.13 7.36 -2.12
CA VAL A 57 3.34 8.48 -3.04
C VAL A 57 4.17 9.57 -2.35
N ASN A 58 5.36 9.85 -2.89
CA ASN A 58 6.06 11.11 -2.68
C ASN A 58 5.63 12.09 -3.78
N PRO A 59 4.82 13.12 -3.51
CA PRO A 59 4.33 14.00 -4.57
C PRO A 59 5.46 14.73 -5.32
N ARG A 60 6.60 14.97 -4.66
CA ARG A 60 7.78 15.66 -5.24
C ARG A 60 8.57 14.84 -6.27
N VAL A 61 8.16 13.59 -6.60
CA VAL A 61 8.73 12.83 -7.72
C VAL A 61 7.82 12.78 -8.94
N PHE A 62 6.56 13.24 -8.81
CA PHE A 62 5.58 13.21 -9.90
C PHE A 62 5.61 14.47 -10.76
N ALA A 63 5.72 15.64 -10.13
CA ALA A 63 5.84 16.92 -10.84
C ALA A 63 6.47 17.99 -9.93
N PRO A 64 7.12 19.01 -10.51
CA PRO A 64 7.70 20.10 -9.74
C PRO A 64 6.63 21.10 -9.19
N ASP A 65 5.41 21.04 -9.74
CA ASP A 65 4.28 21.90 -9.41
C ASP A 65 2.97 21.16 -9.70
N HIS A 66 1.91 21.43 -8.93
CA HIS A 66 0.60 20.77 -9.03
C HIS A 66 0.69 19.23 -9.05
N SER A 67 1.57 18.69 -8.24
CA SER A 67 1.92 17.25 -8.28
C SER A 67 0.75 16.31 -7.94
N LEU A 68 -0.27 16.75 -7.19
CA LEU A 68 -1.48 15.96 -6.94
C LEU A 68 -2.23 15.62 -8.24
N ASN A 69 -2.27 16.56 -9.19
CA ASN A 69 -2.87 16.31 -10.50
C ASN A 69 -2.02 15.33 -11.35
N ALA A 70 -0.69 15.39 -11.21
CA ALA A 70 0.20 14.43 -11.87
C ALA A 70 0.04 13.02 -11.28
N VAL A 71 -0.15 12.90 -9.96
CA VAL A 71 -0.49 11.61 -9.31
C VAL A 71 -1.83 11.08 -9.84
N ALA A 72 -2.88 11.92 -9.86
CA ALA A 72 -4.19 11.53 -10.37
C ALA A 72 -4.15 11.06 -11.83
N ALA A 73 -3.33 11.69 -12.66
CA ALA A 73 -3.13 11.30 -14.06
C ALA A 73 -2.45 9.92 -14.23
N ARG A 74 -1.80 9.40 -13.20
CA ARG A 74 -1.14 8.09 -13.19
C ARG A 74 -1.92 7.00 -12.46
N ILE A 75 -3.13 7.28 -12.01
CA ILE A 75 -3.90 6.36 -11.17
C ILE A 75 -4.09 4.99 -11.84
N ASP A 76 -4.35 4.94 -13.15
CA ASP A 76 -4.50 3.69 -13.89
C ASP A 76 -3.23 2.83 -13.81
N SER A 77 -2.05 3.44 -13.96
CA SER A 77 -0.77 2.74 -13.86
C SER A 77 -0.51 2.24 -12.43
N ILE A 78 -0.81 3.06 -11.43
CA ILE A 78 -0.65 2.69 -10.02
C ILE A 78 -1.61 1.55 -9.67
N ARG A 79 -2.90 1.69 -10.02
CA ARG A 79 -3.91 0.66 -9.75
C ARG A 79 -3.62 -0.66 -10.47
N ASN A 80 -3.07 -0.58 -11.68
CA ASN A 80 -2.73 -1.75 -12.49
C ASN A 80 -1.59 -2.60 -11.88
N LEU A 81 -0.79 -2.05 -10.96
CA LEU A 81 0.14 -2.85 -10.14
C LEU A 81 -0.59 -3.85 -9.21
N GLY A 82 -1.87 -3.63 -8.93
CA GLY A 82 -2.65 -4.45 -8.00
C GLY A 82 -2.84 -3.83 -6.62
N VAL A 83 -2.21 -2.70 -6.33
CA VAL A 83 -2.33 -2.00 -5.03
C VAL A 83 -3.75 -1.47 -4.81
N ASN A 84 -4.19 -1.45 -3.55
CA ASN A 84 -5.55 -1.08 -3.16
C ASN A 84 -5.61 0.03 -2.11
N VAL A 85 -4.47 0.52 -1.64
CA VAL A 85 -4.35 1.69 -0.75
C VAL A 85 -3.25 2.61 -1.26
N MET A 86 -3.56 3.89 -1.42
CA MET A 86 -2.58 4.95 -1.70
C MET A 86 -2.25 5.68 -0.39
N TRP A 87 -0.99 5.69 0.00
CA TRP A 87 -0.48 6.53 1.09
C TRP A 87 0.23 7.74 0.47
N VAL A 88 -0.31 8.93 0.71
CA VAL A 88 0.28 10.19 0.24
C VAL A 88 1.11 10.80 1.36
N MET A 89 2.40 11.06 1.11
CA MET A 89 3.29 11.78 2.03
C MET A 89 2.75 13.19 2.33
N PRO A 90 3.28 13.91 3.36
CA PRO A 90 2.68 15.18 3.78
C PRO A 90 2.59 16.19 2.64
N ILE A 91 1.43 16.82 2.50
CA ILE A 91 1.09 17.83 1.47
C ILE A 91 0.81 19.20 2.05
N TYR A 92 1.07 19.37 3.33
CA TYR A 92 0.76 20.59 4.08
C TYR A 92 1.74 21.73 3.76
N PRO A 93 1.35 22.99 3.97
CA PRO A 93 2.30 24.10 4.05
C PRO A 93 3.38 23.83 5.10
N ILE A 94 4.62 24.09 4.74
CA ILE A 94 5.79 23.88 5.60
C ILE A 94 6.29 25.20 6.17
N GLY A 95 6.97 25.14 7.32
CA GLY A 95 7.58 26.29 7.94
C GLY A 95 8.88 26.73 7.27
N ILE A 96 9.18 28.01 7.41
CA ILE A 96 10.40 28.64 6.87
C ILE A 96 11.42 28.85 7.99
N GLU A 97 10.97 29.17 9.21
CA GLU A 97 11.86 29.39 10.35
C GLU A 97 12.57 28.09 10.75
N LYS A 98 13.90 28.11 10.68
CA LYS A 98 14.79 26.93 10.86
C LYS A 98 14.51 25.77 9.90
N GLY A 99 13.58 25.94 8.96
CA GLY A 99 13.12 24.88 8.06
C GLY A 99 14.20 24.41 7.08
N LYS A 100 14.19 23.11 6.75
CA LYS A 100 15.08 22.44 5.79
C LYS A 100 14.34 22.02 4.52
N ASN A 101 13.17 22.60 4.24
CA ASN A 101 12.26 22.18 3.19
C ASN A 101 11.68 20.77 3.39
N SER A 102 11.65 20.30 4.65
CA SER A 102 11.05 19.01 5.00
C SER A 102 9.53 19.07 4.90
N PRO A 103 8.86 18.14 4.21
CA PRO A 103 7.40 18.06 4.22
C PRO A 103 6.83 17.71 5.61
N TYR A 104 7.67 17.26 6.54
CA TYR A 104 7.31 16.98 7.93
C TYR A 104 7.39 18.21 8.85
N CYS A 105 7.88 19.36 8.34
CA CYS A 105 7.93 20.62 9.10
C CYS A 105 6.64 21.44 8.87
N ILE A 106 5.52 20.97 9.44
CA ILE A 106 4.17 21.49 9.14
C ILE A 106 3.91 22.84 9.79
N SER A 107 3.45 23.83 8.99
CA SER A 107 3.00 25.14 9.47
C SER A 107 1.47 25.34 9.43
N ASN A 108 0.72 24.45 8.77
CA ASN A 108 -0.74 24.49 8.75
C ASN A 108 -1.32 23.10 8.43
N TYR A 109 -2.01 22.49 9.38
CA TYR A 109 -2.56 21.15 9.29
C TYR A 109 -3.79 21.00 8.39
N THR A 110 -4.47 22.09 8.03
CA THR A 110 -5.75 22.05 7.29
C THR A 110 -5.67 22.69 5.91
N ALA A 111 -4.46 22.81 5.35
CA ALA A 111 -4.23 23.36 4.03
C ALA A 111 -3.33 22.45 3.19
N VAL A 112 -3.36 22.62 1.87
CA VAL A 112 -2.44 22.00 0.91
C VAL A 112 -1.40 23.04 0.50
N ALA A 113 -0.12 22.66 0.48
CA ALA A 113 0.94 23.53 -0.01
C ALA A 113 0.79 23.80 -1.52
N PRO A 114 1.00 25.05 -1.98
CA PRO A 114 0.79 25.43 -3.38
C PRO A 114 1.58 24.56 -4.39
N GLU A 115 2.76 24.08 -4.02
CA GLU A 115 3.57 23.18 -4.86
C GLU A 115 2.84 21.88 -5.20
N PHE A 116 1.98 21.41 -4.32
CA PHE A 116 1.20 20.17 -4.53
C PHE A 116 -0.14 20.43 -5.24
N GLY A 117 -0.68 21.65 -5.09
CA GLY A 117 -1.98 22.05 -5.65
C GLY A 117 -2.90 22.70 -4.60
N THR A 118 -4.16 22.35 -4.64
CA THR A 118 -5.22 22.87 -3.77
C THR A 118 -5.92 21.74 -3.00
N ILE A 119 -6.75 22.10 -2.01
CA ILE A 119 -7.63 21.12 -1.34
C ILE A 119 -8.59 20.47 -2.34
N ASP A 120 -9.07 21.19 -3.34
CA ASP A 120 -9.95 20.63 -4.37
C ASP A 120 -9.21 19.64 -5.28
N ASP A 121 -7.92 19.87 -5.57
CA ASP A 121 -7.08 18.88 -6.28
C ASP A 121 -6.92 17.60 -5.45
N PHE A 122 -6.76 17.72 -4.12
CA PHE A 122 -6.66 16.53 -3.26
C PHE A 122 -8.01 15.81 -3.09
N LYS A 123 -9.14 16.54 -2.99
CA LYS A 123 -10.48 15.95 -3.06
C LYS A 123 -10.72 15.21 -4.38
N ASN A 124 -10.24 15.77 -5.49
CA ASN A 124 -10.30 15.11 -6.79
C ASN A 124 -9.45 13.83 -6.79
N LEU A 125 -8.23 13.86 -6.25
CA LEU A 125 -7.39 12.66 -6.14
C LEU A 125 -8.09 11.57 -5.30
N ALA A 126 -8.69 11.94 -4.14
CA ALA A 126 -9.43 11.01 -3.31
C ALA A 126 -10.60 10.38 -4.07
N LYS A 127 -11.37 11.20 -4.79
CA LYS A 127 -12.45 10.69 -5.65
C LYS A 127 -11.94 9.74 -6.73
N VAL A 128 -10.84 10.09 -7.41
CA VAL A 128 -10.25 9.25 -8.45
C VAL A 128 -9.77 7.91 -7.86
N CYS A 129 -9.17 7.91 -6.67
CA CYS A 129 -8.82 6.67 -5.96
C CYS A 129 -10.06 5.80 -5.72
N HIS A 130 -11.14 6.37 -5.17
CA HIS A 130 -12.38 5.64 -4.90
C HIS A 130 -13.03 5.10 -6.18
N ASP A 131 -13.05 5.88 -7.27
CA ASP A 131 -13.55 5.44 -8.58
C ASP A 131 -12.76 4.23 -9.12
N HIS A 132 -11.50 4.05 -8.69
CA HIS A 132 -10.62 2.93 -9.03
C HIS A 132 -10.56 1.85 -7.93
N GLN A 133 -11.48 1.86 -6.97
CA GLN A 133 -11.51 0.90 -5.84
C GLN A 133 -10.19 0.88 -5.05
N MET A 134 -9.62 2.07 -4.79
CA MET A 134 -8.46 2.29 -3.95
C MET A 134 -8.83 3.21 -2.79
N ALA A 135 -8.38 2.85 -1.59
CA ALA A 135 -8.39 3.77 -0.45
C ALA A 135 -7.27 4.81 -0.60
N ILE A 136 -7.45 5.96 0.04
CA ILE A 136 -6.42 6.98 0.14
C ILE A 136 -6.21 7.38 1.59
N ILE A 137 -4.97 7.28 2.08
CA ILE A 137 -4.56 7.75 3.40
C ILE A 137 -3.52 8.86 3.28
N LEU A 138 -3.52 9.76 4.26
CA LEU A 138 -2.62 10.90 4.29
C LEU A 138 -1.60 10.75 5.43
N ASP A 139 -0.37 11.16 5.19
CA ASP A 139 0.66 11.22 6.22
C ASP A 139 0.33 12.30 7.26
N TRP A 140 0.41 11.97 8.54
CA TRP A 140 0.04 12.84 9.64
C TRP A 140 1.17 13.00 10.63
N VAL A 141 1.64 14.22 10.83
CA VAL A 141 2.75 14.55 11.73
C VAL A 141 2.18 15.10 13.02
N ALA A 142 2.00 14.23 14.02
CA ALA A 142 1.43 14.61 15.31
C ALA A 142 2.48 15.02 16.36
N ASN A 143 3.74 14.58 16.19
CA ASN A 143 4.75 14.74 17.23
C ASN A 143 5.25 16.21 17.39
N HIS A 144 5.23 17.00 16.32
CA HIS A 144 5.86 18.32 16.28
C HIS A 144 5.24 19.24 15.22
N THR A 145 5.59 20.52 15.26
CA THR A 145 5.24 21.51 14.23
C THR A 145 6.46 22.30 13.77
N ALA A 146 6.31 23.08 12.71
CA ALA A 146 7.28 24.13 12.36
C ALA A 146 7.41 25.18 13.47
N TRP A 147 8.57 25.85 13.56
CA TRP A 147 8.82 26.93 14.51
C TRP A 147 7.98 28.19 14.24
N ASP A 148 7.48 28.38 13.04
CA ASP A 148 6.59 29.47 12.63
C ASP A 148 5.11 29.02 12.50
N HIS A 149 4.75 27.86 13.06
CA HIS A 149 3.35 27.46 13.18
C HIS A 149 2.57 28.46 14.03
N PRO A 150 1.34 28.90 13.63
CA PRO A 150 0.55 29.86 14.40
C PRO A 150 0.35 29.51 15.87
N TRP A 151 0.18 28.21 16.18
CA TRP A 151 0.02 27.73 17.57
C TRP A 151 1.19 28.11 18.48
N LEU A 152 2.41 28.17 17.96
CA LEU A 152 3.58 28.50 18.78
C LEU A 152 3.52 29.91 19.33
N LYS A 153 2.91 30.82 18.59
CA LYS A 153 2.70 32.23 19.02
C LYS A 153 1.41 32.41 19.83
N GLU A 154 0.35 31.69 19.44
CA GLU A 154 -0.99 31.83 20.04
C GLU A 154 -1.13 31.05 21.34
N HIS A 155 -0.45 29.89 21.41
CA HIS A 155 -0.55 28.92 22.49
C HIS A 155 0.83 28.31 22.81
N PRO A 156 1.79 29.11 23.35
CA PRO A 156 3.12 28.59 23.66
C PRO A 156 3.10 27.44 24.68
N ASP A 157 2.10 27.36 25.52
CA ASP A 157 1.83 26.27 26.48
C ASP A 157 1.43 24.94 25.82
N TRP A 158 1.16 24.94 24.51
CA TRP A 158 0.93 23.70 23.73
C TRP A 158 2.23 22.99 23.34
N TYR A 159 3.37 23.59 23.66
CA TYR A 159 4.68 23.06 23.33
C TYR A 159 5.44 22.62 24.58
N THR A 160 6.36 21.67 24.41
CA THR A 160 7.23 21.21 25.48
C THR A 160 8.30 22.26 25.77
N HIS A 161 8.46 22.60 27.04
CA HIS A 161 9.45 23.55 27.53
C HIS A 161 10.57 22.82 28.25
N ASP A 162 11.77 23.36 28.12
CA ASP A 162 12.91 22.97 28.93
C ASP A 162 12.68 23.39 30.39
N GLU A 163 12.88 22.47 31.31
CA GLU A 163 12.57 22.70 32.75
C GLU A 163 13.40 23.79 33.42
N GLU A 164 14.64 24.03 32.91
CA GLU A 164 15.57 25.01 33.53
C GLU A 164 15.42 26.39 32.91
N THR A 165 15.20 26.45 31.60
CA THR A 165 15.23 27.71 30.83
C THR A 165 13.85 28.22 30.44
N ASP A 166 12.82 27.39 30.61
CA ASP A 166 11.44 27.67 30.17
C ASP A 166 11.34 28.03 28.67
N THR A 167 12.28 27.50 27.87
CA THR A 167 12.27 27.70 26.42
C THR A 167 11.66 26.51 25.71
N ILE A 168 10.89 26.77 24.64
CA ILE A 168 10.33 25.68 23.80
C ILE A 168 11.48 24.88 23.17
N ILE A 169 11.35 23.55 23.18
CA ILE A 169 12.38 22.63 22.70
C ILE A 169 11.97 21.90 21.41
N HIS A 170 12.94 21.30 20.76
CA HIS A 170 12.73 20.32 19.68
C HIS A 170 12.45 18.92 20.27
N PRO A 171 11.86 17.98 19.50
CA PRO A 171 11.61 16.62 19.96
C PRO A 171 12.88 15.89 20.42
N ARG A 172 12.82 15.25 21.58
CA ARG A 172 13.91 14.43 22.11
C ARG A 172 13.52 12.95 22.11
N PRO A 173 14.46 12.02 21.90
CA PRO A 173 15.92 12.19 21.86
C PRO A 173 16.48 12.60 20.48
N TRP A 174 15.62 12.92 19.50
CA TRP A 174 16.04 13.26 18.16
C TRP A 174 16.61 14.69 18.06
N ASP A 175 17.50 14.91 17.09
CA ASP A 175 18.18 16.19 16.86
C ASP A 175 17.50 16.96 15.70
N TRP A 176 16.15 16.98 15.71
CA TRP A 176 15.33 17.65 14.70
C TRP A 176 15.14 19.12 15.05
N LEU A 177 16.20 19.90 14.83
CA LEU A 177 16.26 21.32 15.21
C LEU A 177 15.33 22.23 14.41
N ASP A 178 14.77 21.74 13.31
CA ASP A 178 13.87 22.44 12.40
C ASP A 178 12.39 22.40 12.84
N VAL A 179 12.07 21.70 13.90
CA VAL A 179 10.70 21.55 14.42
C VAL A 179 10.61 21.74 15.93
N ALA A 180 9.43 22.11 16.44
CA ALA A 180 9.12 22.34 17.84
C ALA A 180 8.23 21.21 18.40
N ASP A 181 8.58 20.70 19.57
CA ASP A 181 7.94 19.56 20.22
C ASP A 181 6.57 19.93 20.83
N LEU A 182 5.54 19.10 20.62
CA LEU A 182 4.19 19.33 21.12
C LEU A 182 4.00 18.70 22.52
N ASN A 183 3.35 19.47 23.40
CA ASN A 183 3.05 19.05 24.77
C ASN A 183 1.71 18.29 24.83
N TYR A 184 1.76 16.98 24.89
CA TYR A 184 0.58 16.11 24.97
C TYR A 184 -0.09 16.08 26.37
N ASP A 185 0.45 16.72 27.37
CA ASP A 185 -0.25 16.95 28.66
C ASP A 185 -1.31 18.06 28.52
N ASN A 186 -1.20 18.93 27.52
CA ASN A 186 -2.16 19.99 27.25
C ASN A 186 -3.39 19.45 26.50
N ARG A 187 -4.55 19.54 27.14
CA ARG A 187 -5.82 19.00 26.59
C ARG A 187 -6.35 19.81 25.41
N ASP A 188 -6.15 21.11 25.40
CA ASP A 188 -6.62 21.96 24.31
C ASP A 188 -5.80 21.71 23.04
N MET A 189 -4.49 21.48 23.17
CA MET A 189 -3.63 21.04 22.07
C MET A 189 -4.12 19.71 21.48
N ARG A 190 -4.35 18.69 22.34
CA ARG A 190 -4.91 17.39 21.87
C ARG A 190 -6.21 17.59 21.10
N ARG A 191 -7.12 18.45 21.60
CA ARG A 191 -8.38 18.75 20.92
C ARG A 191 -8.19 19.35 19.55
N ALA A 192 -7.31 20.38 19.45
CA ALA A 192 -7.01 21.05 18.19
C ALA A 192 -6.38 20.05 17.17
N MET A 193 -5.50 19.16 17.63
CA MET A 193 -4.89 18.12 16.79
C MET A 193 -5.95 17.16 16.25
N ILE A 194 -6.87 16.66 17.09
CA ILE A 194 -7.95 15.77 16.67
C ILE A 194 -8.90 16.48 15.70
N ASP A 195 -9.25 17.74 15.94
CA ASP A 195 -10.14 18.49 15.07
C ASP A 195 -9.51 18.74 13.68
N ALA A 196 -8.19 18.98 13.64
CA ALA A 196 -7.45 19.05 12.39
C ALA A 196 -7.42 17.72 11.61
N MET A 197 -7.28 16.57 12.29
CA MET A 197 -7.40 15.25 11.66
C MET A 197 -8.82 15.01 11.12
N LYS A 198 -9.85 15.35 11.91
CA LYS A 198 -11.26 15.19 11.51
C LYS A 198 -11.60 15.95 10.23
N PHE A 199 -11.00 17.13 10.01
CA PHE A 199 -11.18 17.90 8.78
C PHE A 199 -10.90 17.07 7.53
N TRP A 200 -9.81 16.29 7.50
CA TRP A 200 -9.46 15.47 6.34
C TRP A 200 -10.41 14.29 6.13
N ILE A 201 -10.92 13.71 7.20
CA ILE A 201 -11.91 12.62 7.15
C ILE A 201 -13.27 13.12 6.67
N THR A 202 -13.74 14.27 7.19
CA THR A 202 -15.13 14.74 6.96
C THR A 202 -15.24 15.65 5.74
N GLU A 203 -14.30 16.57 5.55
CA GLU A 203 -14.38 17.58 4.49
C GLU A 203 -13.70 17.15 3.19
N VAL A 204 -12.64 16.34 3.29
CA VAL A 204 -11.89 15.84 2.13
C VAL A 204 -12.32 14.42 1.76
N GLY A 205 -12.64 13.60 2.74
CA GLY A 205 -13.17 12.25 2.53
C GLY A 205 -12.10 11.17 2.36
N ILE A 206 -10.90 11.37 2.95
CA ILE A 206 -9.86 10.33 2.97
C ILE A 206 -10.26 9.15 3.87
N ASP A 207 -9.53 8.04 3.75
CA ASP A 207 -9.85 6.77 4.39
C ASP A 207 -8.93 6.43 5.56
N GLY A 208 -8.18 7.40 6.06
CA GLY A 208 -7.32 7.23 7.24
C GLY A 208 -6.00 7.95 7.14
N PHE A 209 -5.07 7.53 8.01
CA PHE A 209 -3.76 8.18 8.15
C PHE A 209 -2.63 7.17 8.32
N ARG A 210 -1.46 7.52 7.81
CA ARG A 210 -0.17 7.06 8.34
C ARG A 210 0.31 8.10 9.34
N CYS A 211 0.53 7.70 10.57
CA CYS A 211 0.91 8.61 11.64
C CYS A 211 2.42 8.55 11.87
N ASP A 212 3.07 9.69 11.57
CA ASP A 212 4.51 9.91 11.71
C ASP A 212 4.96 9.79 13.16
N VAL A 213 6.08 9.11 13.39
CA VAL A 213 6.69 8.93 14.74
C VAL A 213 5.65 8.57 15.81
N ALA A 214 4.76 7.63 15.49
CA ALA A 214 3.63 7.31 16.38
C ALA A 214 4.07 6.80 17.76
N ASP A 215 5.24 6.17 17.86
CA ASP A 215 5.84 5.73 19.13
C ASP A 215 6.33 6.91 20.01
N GLY A 216 6.49 8.10 19.45
CA GLY A 216 6.85 9.34 20.15
C GLY A 216 5.65 10.09 20.74
N VAL A 217 4.43 9.73 20.32
CA VAL A 217 3.17 10.35 20.77
C VAL A 217 2.46 9.39 21.73
N PRO A 218 1.87 9.89 22.85
CA PRO A 218 1.24 9.03 23.84
C PRO A 218 0.12 8.14 23.26
N ALA A 219 0.14 6.85 23.59
CA ALA A 219 -0.82 5.88 23.07
C ALA A 219 -2.30 6.17 23.48
N ASP A 220 -2.50 6.82 24.65
CA ASP A 220 -3.83 7.26 25.08
C ASP A 220 -4.39 8.40 24.24
N PHE A 221 -3.52 9.29 23.71
CA PHE A 221 -3.93 10.29 22.72
C PHE A 221 -4.37 9.62 21.42
N TRP A 222 -3.60 8.64 20.93
CA TRP A 222 -3.98 7.91 19.71
C TRP A 222 -5.33 7.22 19.88
N LYS A 223 -5.57 6.63 21.06
CA LYS A 223 -6.86 6.03 21.35
C LYS A 223 -8.01 7.03 21.24
N GLU A 224 -7.85 8.20 21.89
CA GLU A 224 -8.85 9.28 21.84
C GLU A 224 -9.08 9.74 20.40
N ALA A 225 -8.01 10.02 19.66
CA ALA A 225 -8.06 10.48 18.28
C ALA A 225 -8.72 9.45 17.35
N ILE A 226 -8.26 8.20 17.37
CA ILE A 226 -8.73 7.15 16.47
C ILE A 226 -10.20 6.80 16.74
N ASP A 227 -10.64 6.77 18.01
CA ASP A 227 -12.04 6.52 18.34
C ASP A 227 -12.95 7.64 17.77
N GLU A 228 -12.55 8.91 17.90
CA GLU A 228 -13.29 10.03 17.33
C GLU A 228 -13.28 10.06 15.81
N LEU A 229 -12.13 9.75 15.18
CA LEU A 229 -12.02 9.67 13.73
C LEU A 229 -12.91 8.57 13.16
N ARG A 230 -12.93 7.39 13.80
CA ARG A 230 -13.83 6.29 13.42
C ARG A 230 -15.30 6.66 13.57
N GLN A 231 -15.63 7.42 14.62
CA GLN A 231 -16.99 7.94 14.80
C GLN A 231 -17.35 8.96 13.71
N ALA A 232 -16.45 9.90 13.41
CA ALA A 232 -16.67 10.93 12.41
C ALA A 232 -16.77 10.37 10.97
N ALA A 233 -16.08 9.27 10.70
CA ALA A 233 -16.08 8.62 9.39
C ALA A 233 -17.37 7.85 9.08
N GLN A 234 -18.18 7.49 10.11
CA GLN A 234 -19.35 6.61 9.93
C GLN A 234 -20.31 7.08 8.83
N PRO A 235 -20.85 6.17 8.00
CA PRO A 235 -20.77 4.70 8.09
C PRO A 235 -19.49 4.11 7.46
N ARG A 236 -18.59 4.92 6.88
CA ARG A 236 -17.33 4.46 6.29
C ARG A 236 -16.41 3.92 7.38
N LYS A 237 -15.56 2.96 7.00
CA LYS A 237 -14.42 2.55 7.83
C LYS A 237 -13.20 3.37 7.43
N ILE A 238 -12.22 3.44 8.33
CA ILE A 238 -10.91 4.03 8.08
C ILE A 238 -9.81 3.06 8.49
N VAL A 239 -8.61 3.22 7.93
CA VAL A 239 -7.41 2.47 8.29
C VAL A 239 -6.37 3.41 8.91
N MET A 240 -5.74 2.96 9.99
CA MET A 240 -4.75 3.73 10.73
C MET A 240 -3.44 2.97 10.78
N LEU A 241 -2.39 3.55 10.19
CA LEU A 241 -1.04 3.00 10.14
C LEU A 241 -0.11 3.81 11.05
N ALA A 242 0.51 3.18 12.04
CA ALA A 242 1.51 3.81 12.89
C ALA A 242 2.92 3.62 12.32
N GLU A 243 3.67 4.71 12.17
CA GLU A 243 5.12 4.59 12.09
C GLU A 243 5.66 4.33 13.49
N GLY A 244 5.97 3.09 13.75
CA GLY A 244 6.44 2.61 15.05
C GLY A 244 6.43 1.10 15.07
N LYS A 245 6.92 0.52 16.16
CA LYS A 245 6.95 -0.94 16.37
C LYS A 245 6.34 -1.39 17.69
N ASN A 246 5.98 -0.43 18.57
CA ASN A 246 5.44 -0.73 19.87
C ASN A 246 4.10 -1.46 19.77
N VAL A 247 3.91 -2.50 20.58
CA VAL A 247 2.64 -3.22 20.68
C VAL A 247 1.50 -2.35 21.19
N ASP A 248 1.80 -1.29 21.94
CA ASP A 248 0.81 -0.33 22.44
C ASP A 248 0.12 0.46 21.33
N ASN A 249 0.70 0.56 20.14
CA ASN A 249 0.00 1.08 18.96
C ASN A 249 -1.30 0.31 18.72
N PHE A 250 -1.31 -1.00 18.97
CA PHE A 250 -2.47 -1.87 18.78
C PHE A 250 -3.33 -1.99 20.04
N THR A 251 -2.69 -2.27 21.19
CA THR A 251 -3.37 -2.66 22.45
C THR A 251 -4.00 -1.47 23.16
N VAL A 252 -3.41 -0.28 23.01
CA VAL A 252 -3.85 0.98 23.61
C VAL A 252 -4.30 1.95 22.52
N GLY A 253 -3.44 2.29 21.58
CA GLY A 253 -3.68 3.35 20.58
C GLY A 253 -4.78 3.05 19.59
N GLY A 254 -5.04 1.79 19.28
CA GLY A 254 -6.13 1.38 18.40
C GLY A 254 -5.79 1.37 16.90
N PHE A 255 -4.52 1.47 16.52
CA PHE A 255 -4.07 1.35 15.13
C PHE A 255 -4.42 -0.01 14.53
N ASP A 256 -4.50 -0.07 13.21
CA ASP A 256 -4.77 -1.29 12.45
C ASP A 256 -3.48 -1.95 11.98
N MET A 257 -2.47 -1.12 11.64
CA MET A 257 -1.15 -1.54 11.18
C MET A 257 -0.05 -0.75 11.89
N ASN A 258 1.15 -1.34 12.00
CA ASN A 258 2.37 -0.62 12.27
C ASN A 258 3.54 -1.18 11.43
N TYR A 259 4.73 -0.58 11.54
CA TYR A 259 5.87 -0.93 10.69
C TYR A 259 6.57 -2.21 11.13
N GLY A 260 7.01 -3.02 10.14
CA GLY A 260 7.91 -4.15 10.31
C GLY A 260 9.39 -3.71 10.25
N TRP A 261 9.83 -2.85 11.17
CA TRP A 261 11.19 -2.31 11.19
C TRP A 261 12.25 -3.40 11.42
N ASP A 262 12.02 -4.29 12.40
CA ASP A 262 12.99 -5.33 12.76
C ASP A 262 13.17 -6.34 11.63
N PHE A 263 12.10 -6.59 10.85
CA PHE A 263 12.18 -7.40 9.63
C PHE A 263 12.98 -6.69 8.52
N LYS A 264 12.76 -5.38 8.30
CA LYS A 264 13.52 -4.61 7.31
C LYS A 264 15.01 -4.59 7.65
N ASP A 265 15.39 -4.41 8.91
CA ASP A 265 16.79 -4.48 9.35
C ASP A 265 17.38 -5.88 9.11
N SER A 266 16.62 -6.92 9.40
CA SER A 266 17.02 -8.30 9.16
C SER A 266 17.22 -8.61 7.68
N LEU A 267 16.38 -8.01 6.81
CA LEU A 267 16.51 -8.12 5.36
C LEU A 267 17.88 -7.61 4.89
N LEU A 268 18.32 -6.45 5.39
CA LEU A 268 19.65 -5.91 5.10
C LEU A 268 20.77 -6.82 5.61
N HIS A 269 20.65 -7.35 6.81
CA HIS A 269 21.63 -8.28 7.35
C HIS A 269 21.78 -9.55 6.51
N VAL A 270 20.68 -10.08 5.99
CA VAL A 270 20.68 -11.30 5.18
C VAL A 270 21.27 -11.03 3.79
N PHE A 271 20.81 -9.99 3.09
CA PHE A 271 21.20 -9.72 1.71
C PHE A 271 22.57 -9.06 1.59
N GLN A 272 22.94 -8.18 2.52
CA GLN A 272 24.21 -7.42 2.44
C GLN A 272 25.32 -8.05 3.29
N ASN A 273 24.99 -8.54 4.49
CA ASN A 273 25.99 -9.00 5.45
C ASN A 273 26.16 -10.53 5.49
N GLY A 274 25.42 -11.27 4.63
CA GLY A 274 25.55 -12.71 4.49
C GLY A 274 25.03 -13.53 5.67
N MET A 275 24.15 -12.94 6.50
CA MET A 275 23.48 -13.70 7.56
C MET A 275 22.61 -14.80 6.93
N PRO A 276 22.40 -15.94 7.62
CA PRO A 276 21.52 -17.01 7.14
C PRO A 276 20.13 -16.52 6.78
N ALA A 277 19.51 -17.09 5.74
CA ALA A 277 18.14 -16.79 5.34
C ALA A 277 17.15 -17.03 6.48
N GLU A 278 17.43 -18.00 7.37
CA GLU A 278 16.64 -18.28 8.58
C GLU A 278 16.48 -17.04 9.49
N TYR A 279 17.39 -16.07 9.41
CA TYR A 279 17.31 -14.85 10.21
C TYR A 279 16.04 -14.03 9.89
N LEU A 280 15.56 -14.08 8.63
CA LEU A 280 14.27 -13.48 8.24
C LEU A 280 13.08 -14.19 8.90
N ILE A 281 13.14 -15.51 8.99
CA ILE A 281 12.11 -16.31 9.67
C ILE A 281 12.05 -15.97 11.15
N GLN A 282 13.21 -15.81 11.80
CA GLN A 282 13.30 -15.43 13.21
C GLN A 282 12.73 -14.02 13.46
N ALA A 283 13.06 -13.05 12.59
CA ALA A 283 12.54 -11.70 12.67
C ALA A 283 11.02 -11.65 12.45
N ASP A 284 10.53 -12.36 11.44
CA ASP A 284 9.10 -12.49 11.17
C ASP A 284 8.33 -13.06 12.37
N ARG A 285 8.83 -14.16 12.94
CA ARG A 285 8.24 -14.79 14.13
C ARG A 285 8.23 -13.84 15.32
N ALA A 286 9.33 -13.14 15.60
CA ALA A 286 9.43 -12.22 16.72
C ALA A 286 8.42 -11.06 16.61
N GLU A 287 8.20 -10.53 15.41
CA GLU A 287 7.23 -9.44 15.19
C GLU A 287 5.77 -9.91 15.27
N TYR A 288 5.49 -11.18 14.92
CA TYR A 288 4.13 -11.72 14.91
C TYR A 288 3.73 -12.46 16.19
N GLU A 289 4.67 -12.89 17.03
CA GLU A 289 4.42 -13.63 18.29
C GLU A 289 3.53 -12.83 19.26
N SER A 290 3.72 -11.52 19.34
CA SER A 290 2.97 -10.62 20.21
C SER A 290 1.88 -9.82 19.52
N LEU A 291 1.66 -10.04 18.22
CA LEU A 291 0.72 -9.26 17.43
C LEU A 291 -0.73 -9.65 17.76
N PRO A 292 -1.60 -8.70 18.15
CA PRO A 292 -3.01 -9.00 18.38
C PRO A 292 -3.72 -9.49 17.10
N ALA A 293 -4.68 -10.39 17.26
CA ALA A 293 -5.44 -10.93 16.13
C ALA A 293 -6.09 -9.81 15.28
N GLY A 294 -5.98 -9.93 13.95
CA GLY A 294 -6.52 -8.96 12.99
C GLY A 294 -5.68 -7.69 12.84
N LYS A 295 -4.50 -7.63 13.43
CA LYS A 295 -3.51 -6.57 13.23
C LYS A 295 -2.42 -7.05 12.27
N VAL A 296 -1.79 -6.11 11.55
CA VAL A 296 -0.84 -6.42 10.48
C VAL A 296 0.40 -5.53 10.59
N LYS A 297 1.57 -6.10 10.32
CA LYS A 297 2.80 -5.35 10.08
C LYS A 297 2.84 -4.88 8.63
N MET A 298 3.13 -3.61 8.38
CA MET A 298 3.46 -3.16 7.03
C MET A 298 4.88 -3.61 6.67
N ARG A 299 5.03 -4.33 5.59
CA ARG A 299 6.28 -4.87 5.07
C ARG A 299 6.77 -4.08 3.86
N PHE A 300 8.05 -3.78 3.81
CA PHE A 300 8.65 -2.98 2.75
C PHE A 300 10.13 -3.29 2.56
N THR A 301 10.60 -3.18 1.34
CA THR A 301 12.02 -3.18 1.01
C THR A 301 12.62 -1.78 1.10
N THR A 302 11.79 -0.75 0.88
CA THR A 302 12.15 0.66 1.03
C THR A 302 10.93 1.50 1.36
N ASN A 303 11.16 2.72 1.86
CA ASN A 303 10.18 3.79 2.02
C ASN A 303 10.88 5.13 1.70
N HIS A 304 10.21 6.26 1.96
CA HIS A 304 10.77 7.58 1.71
C HIS A 304 12.06 7.88 2.52
N ASP A 305 12.23 7.34 3.73
CA ASP A 305 13.41 7.54 4.54
C ASP A 305 14.61 6.75 3.98
N HIS A 306 14.44 5.46 3.78
CA HIS A 306 15.49 4.60 3.22
C HIS A 306 15.91 5.02 1.82
N SER A 307 14.97 5.48 1.00
CA SER A 307 15.26 5.91 -0.37
C SER A 307 16.16 7.15 -0.45
N THR A 308 16.32 7.89 0.66
CA THR A 308 17.27 9.01 0.74
C THR A 308 18.74 8.54 0.72
N GLU A 309 19.00 7.32 1.14
CA GLU A 309 20.32 6.71 1.19
C GLU A 309 20.56 5.78 0.00
N ALA A 310 19.61 4.87 -0.27
CA ALA A 310 19.69 3.93 -1.37
C ALA A 310 18.31 3.49 -1.85
N THR A 311 18.17 3.25 -3.15
CA THR A 311 16.98 2.62 -3.72
C THR A 311 17.15 1.09 -3.75
N PRO A 312 16.09 0.28 -3.83
CA PRO A 312 16.19 -1.18 -3.73
C PRO A 312 17.15 -1.81 -4.72
N VAL A 313 17.23 -1.31 -5.98
CA VAL A 313 18.14 -1.86 -6.98
C VAL A 313 19.61 -1.60 -6.65
N VAL A 314 19.90 -0.60 -5.83
CA VAL A 314 21.24 -0.32 -5.31
C VAL A 314 21.46 -1.06 -3.99
N GLU A 315 20.52 -0.99 -3.07
CA GLU A 315 20.58 -1.58 -1.73
C GLU A 315 20.74 -3.10 -1.78
N PHE A 316 20.02 -3.77 -2.69
CA PHE A 316 20.08 -5.22 -2.91
C PHE A 316 20.93 -5.62 -4.12
N THR A 317 21.94 -4.81 -4.48
CA THR A 317 22.97 -5.09 -5.49
C THR A 317 22.53 -4.87 -6.94
N ASN A 318 21.32 -5.25 -7.32
CA ASN A 318 20.78 -5.14 -8.68
C ASN A 318 19.26 -5.39 -8.68
N GLU A 319 18.62 -5.35 -9.86
CA GLU A 319 17.18 -5.59 -10.02
C GLU A 319 16.76 -6.98 -9.50
N ARG A 320 17.55 -8.04 -9.79
CA ARG A 320 17.23 -9.40 -9.32
C ARG A 320 17.26 -9.51 -7.79
N GLY A 321 18.29 -8.89 -7.16
CA GLY A 321 18.38 -8.83 -5.69
C GLY A 321 17.23 -8.04 -5.08
N SER A 322 16.82 -6.93 -5.71
CA SER A 322 15.66 -6.16 -5.23
C SER A 322 14.36 -6.95 -5.31
N MET A 323 14.15 -7.74 -6.36
CA MET A 323 12.97 -8.60 -6.51
C MET A 323 12.98 -9.77 -5.53
N ALA A 324 14.12 -10.45 -5.36
CA ALA A 324 14.27 -11.51 -4.35
C ALA A 324 13.98 -10.98 -2.93
N ALA A 325 14.50 -9.78 -2.60
CA ALA A 325 14.19 -9.12 -1.32
C ALA A 325 12.70 -8.78 -1.20
N TYR A 326 12.06 -8.33 -2.29
CA TYR A 326 10.64 -8.01 -2.29
C TYR A 326 9.76 -9.26 -2.09
N VAL A 327 10.04 -10.37 -2.78
CA VAL A 327 9.36 -11.66 -2.59
C VAL A 327 9.49 -12.15 -1.15
N ALA A 328 10.71 -12.16 -0.59
CA ALA A 328 10.94 -12.51 0.82
C ALA A 328 10.14 -11.61 1.78
N THR A 329 9.93 -10.35 1.41
CA THR A 329 9.23 -9.36 2.23
C THR A 329 7.72 -9.56 2.23
N VAL A 330 7.09 -9.76 1.06
CA VAL A 330 5.63 -9.72 0.93
C VAL A 330 4.94 -11.06 1.15
N PHE A 331 5.65 -12.21 0.98
CA PHE A 331 5.02 -13.53 1.08
C PHE A 331 5.27 -14.26 2.40
N LEU A 332 6.12 -13.75 3.31
CA LEU A 332 6.16 -14.27 4.68
C LEU A 332 4.88 -13.87 5.42
N HIS A 333 4.84 -12.74 6.07
CA HIS A 333 3.64 -12.15 6.68
C HIS A 333 3.62 -10.64 6.46
N GLY A 334 2.44 -10.03 6.43
CA GLY A 334 2.25 -8.57 6.46
C GLY A 334 1.60 -7.98 5.24
N GLY A 335 1.25 -6.69 5.34
CA GLY A 335 0.77 -5.88 4.23
C GLY A 335 1.91 -5.39 3.36
N ALA A 336 1.79 -5.57 2.05
CA ALA A 336 2.82 -5.17 1.10
C ALA A 336 2.86 -3.64 0.90
N LEU A 337 4.06 -3.06 0.79
CA LEU A 337 4.28 -1.68 0.38
C LEU A 337 5.14 -1.62 -0.90
N ILE A 338 4.74 -0.77 -1.83
CA ILE A 338 5.57 -0.27 -2.92
C ILE A 338 5.78 1.24 -2.71
N TYR A 339 7.04 1.68 -2.60
CA TYR A 339 7.38 3.11 -2.63
C TYR A 339 7.50 3.57 -4.09
N GLY A 340 6.74 4.60 -4.48
CA GLY A 340 6.69 5.08 -5.87
C GLY A 340 8.04 5.45 -6.42
N SER A 341 8.48 4.77 -7.44
CA SER A 341 9.74 4.71 -8.19
C SER A 341 10.43 3.34 -8.11
N GLN A 342 10.14 2.56 -7.10
CA GLN A 342 10.73 1.22 -6.90
C GLN A 342 10.33 0.29 -8.06
N GLU A 343 9.10 0.38 -8.54
CA GLU A 343 8.55 -0.44 -9.62
C GLU A 343 9.19 -0.19 -11.00
N VAL A 344 9.90 0.91 -11.14
CA VAL A 344 10.66 1.23 -12.37
C VAL A 344 12.17 1.12 -12.16
N GLY A 345 12.59 0.62 -11.00
CA GLY A 345 14.01 0.41 -10.70
C GLY A 345 14.84 1.69 -10.67
N TYR A 346 14.25 2.79 -10.18
CA TYR A 346 14.96 4.07 -10.14
C TYR A 346 16.27 3.95 -9.33
N PRO A 347 17.44 4.24 -9.92
CA PRO A 347 18.71 3.85 -9.32
C PRO A 347 19.35 4.90 -8.42
N THR A 348 18.79 6.12 -8.39
CA THR A 348 19.39 7.25 -7.66
C THR A 348 18.63 7.48 -6.35
N PRO A 349 19.32 7.75 -5.21
CA PRO A 349 18.65 8.14 -3.98
C PRO A 349 17.65 9.27 -4.17
N ILE A 350 16.49 9.16 -3.54
CA ILE A 350 15.41 10.13 -3.64
C ILE A 350 15.37 10.95 -2.35
N ASN A 351 15.90 12.17 -2.44
CA ASN A 351 15.78 13.13 -1.37
C ASN A 351 14.40 13.82 -1.43
N PHE A 352 13.52 13.51 -0.48
CA PHE A 352 12.15 14.04 -0.46
C PHE A 352 12.05 15.54 -0.09
N PHE A 353 13.17 16.21 0.20
CA PHE A 353 13.19 17.67 0.43
C PHE A 353 13.06 18.47 -0.87
N HIS A 354 13.27 17.86 -2.03
CA HIS A 354 13.27 18.53 -3.32
C HIS A 354 12.58 17.69 -4.40
N TYR A 355 12.19 18.33 -5.49
CA TYR A 355 11.72 17.63 -6.67
C TYR A 355 12.83 16.77 -7.28
N VAL A 356 12.53 15.50 -7.47
CA VAL A 356 13.39 14.51 -8.15
C VAL A 356 12.61 13.90 -9.30
N PRO A 357 12.97 14.17 -10.57
CA PRO A 357 12.23 13.61 -11.71
C PRO A 357 12.45 12.10 -11.81
N VAL A 358 11.37 11.34 -11.88
CA VAL A 358 11.39 9.89 -12.11
C VAL A 358 10.87 9.61 -13.53
N ASP A 359 11.62 8.85 -14.30
CA ASP A 359 11.12 8.29 -15.56
C ASP A 359 10.32 7.02 -15.29
N TRP A 360 9.02 7.17 -15.28
CA TRP A 360 8.08 6.09 -15.04
C TRP A 360 8.01 5.04 -16.15
N THR A 361 8.76 5.21 -17.23
CA THR A 361 8.85 4.28 -18.36
C THR A 361 10.19 3.56 -18.44
N ALA A 362 11.09 3.84 -17.51
CA ALA A 362 12.49 3.41 -17.55
C ALA A 362 12.65 1.87 -17.58
N ASN A 363 11.78 1.13 -16.90
CA ASN A 363 11.88 -0.32 -16.79
C ASN A 363 10.51 -1.00 -16.82
N ALA A 364 9.99 -1.23 -18.02
CA ALA A 364 8.69 -1.87 -18.18
C ALA A 364 8.67 -3.34 -17.71
N SER A 365 9.79 -4.06 -17.82
CA SER A 365 9.87 -5.46 -17.39
C SER A 365 9.80 -5.58 -15.87
N LEU A 366 10.51 -4.72 -15.14
CA LEU A 366 10.47 -4.69 -13.68
C LEU A 366 9.07 -4.30 -13.18
N TYR A 367 8.44 -3.32 -13.82
CA TYR A 367 7.05 -2.95 -13.52
C TYR A 367 6.10 -4.15 -13.69
N GLN A 368 6.24 -4.95 -14.75
CA GLN A 368 5.40 -6.14 -14.96
C GLN A 368 5.68 -7.22 -13.90
N GLU A 369 6.92 -7.37 -13.45
CA GLU A 369 7.27 -8.31 -12.39
C GLU A 369 6.65 -7.90 -11.05
N TYR A 370 6.74 -6.62 -10.65
CA TYR A 370 6.02 -6.09 -9.47
C TYR A 370 4.50 -6.30 -9.59
N LYS A 371 3.95 -6.00 -10.78
CA LYS A 371 2.53 -6.22 -11.04
C LYS A 371 2.14 -7.69 -10.82
N ALA A 372 2.86 -8.63 -11.44
CA ALA A 372 2.57 -10.06 -11.28
C ALA A 372 2.60 -10.50 -9.82
N LEU A 373 3.61 -10.09 -9.05
CA LEU A 373 3.73 -10.42 -7.62
C LEU A 373 2.58 -9.87 -6.78
N ILE A 374 2.14 -8.63 -7.02
CA ILE A 374 1.02 -8.07 -6.27
C ILE A 374 -0.32 -8.69 -6.71
N HIS A 375 -0.44 -9.10 -7.97
CA HIS A 375 -1.62 -9.85 -8.42
C HIS A 375 -1.67 -11.22 -7.74
N LEU A 376 -0.59 -11.99 -7.70
CA LEU A 376 -0.51 -13.24 -6.93
C LEU A 376 -0.84 -13.01 -5.44
N TYR A 377 -0.27 -11.96 -4.83
CA TYR A 377 -0.60 -11.58 -3.45
C TYR A 377 -2.11 -11.33 -3.26
N ASN A 378 -2.79 -10.73 -4.22
CA ASN A 378 -4.22 -10.45 -4.14
C ASN A 378 -5.10 -11.66 -4.44
N GLU A 379 -4.74 -12.47 -5.42
CA GLU A 379 -5.53 -13.56 -5.96
C GLU A 379 -5.50 -14.79 -5.06
N HIS A 380 -4.36 -15.01 -4.35
CA HIS A 380 -4.16 -16.18 -3.49
C HIS A 380 -4.17 -15.82 -1.99
N PRO A 381 -5.31 -15.98 -1.30
CA PRO A 381 -5.40 -15.75 0.14
C PRO A 381 -4.38 -16.55 0.97
N ALA A 382 -4.02 -17.76 0.52
CA ALA A 382 -3.00 -18.57 1.19
C ALA A 382 -1.65 -17.85 1.22
N LEU A 383 -1.20 -17.25 0.12
CA LEU A 383 0.07 -16.48 0.08
C LEU A 383 0.07 -15.28 1.04
N ARG A 384 -1.06 -14.59 1.19
CA ARG A 384 -1.18 -13.44 2.11
C ARG A 384 -1.26 -13.83 3.57
N LYS A 385 -2.23 -14.66 3.91
CA LYS A 385 -2.68 -14.95 5.28
C LYS A 385 -2.81 -16.42 5.63
N GLY A 386 -2.35 -17.30 4.75
CA GLY A 386 -2.29 -18.73 5.02
C GLY A 386 -1.34 -19.10 6.15
N GLN A 387 -1.47 -20.30 6.64
CA GLN A 387 -0.56 -20.86 7.64
C GLN A 387 0.87 -20.89 7.10
N LEU A 388 1.82 -20.36 7.84
CA LEU A 388 3.23 -20.35 7.50
C LEU A 388 3.92 -21.59 8.10
N THR A 389 4.59 -22.37 7.27
CA THR A 389 5.53 -23.43 7.68
C THR A 389 6.90 -23.08 7.13
N THR A 390 7.93 -23.10 7.98
CA THR A 390 9.28 -22.63 7.62
C THR A 390 10.28 -23.77 7.68
N TYR A 391 11.26 -23.74 6.76
CA TYR A 391 12.31 -24.74 6.64
C TYR A 391 13.67 -24.03 6.78
N PRO A 392 14.46 -24.29 7.85
CA PRO A 392 15.74 -23.62 8.08
C PRO A 392 16.72 -23.89 6.94
N ALA A 393 17.30 -22.80 6.39
CA ALA A 393 18.32 -22.87 5.36
C ALA A 393 19.28 -21.69 5.44
N GLN A 394 20.50 -21.85 4.88
CA GLN A 394 21.56 -20.85 4.95
C GLN A 394 21.40 -19.77 3.88
N ASP A 395 21.29 -20.17 2.61
CA ASP A 395 21.42 -19.28 1.46
C ASP A 395 20.13 -19.15 0.64
N VAL A 396 19.15 -19.99 0.90
CA VAL A 396 17.83 -19.96 0.28
C VAL A 396 16.78 -19.87 1.36
N LEU A 397 15.94 -18.84 1.33
CA LEU A 397 14.75 -18.79 2.17
C LEU A 397 13.73 -19.80 1.64
N VAL A 398 13.28 -20.72 2.50
CA VAL A 398 12.34 -21.78 2.12
C VAL A 398 11.17 -21.78 3.11
N PHE A 399 9.96 -21.60 2.59
CA PHE A 399 8.74 -21.65 3.41
C PHE A 399 7.53 -22.08 2.58
N GLU A 400 6.54 -22.59 3.29
CA GLU A 400 5.24 -22.97 2.73
C GLU A 400 4.16 -22.05 3.28
N LYS A 401 3.23 -21.65 2.42
CA LYS A 401 2.00 -20.94 2.77
C LYS A 401 0.82 -21.80 2.34
N SER A 402 -0.13 -22.06 3.25
CA SER A 402 -1.27 -22.91 2.94
C SER A 402 -2.55 -22.48 3.67
N ASP A 403 -3.68 -22.76 3.05
CA ASP A 403 -4.99 -22.71 3.67
C ASP A 403 -5.80 -23.98 3.33
N ALA A 404 -7.13 -23.95 3.39
CA ALA A 404 -7.97 -25.11 3.11
C ALA A 404 -8.08 -25.45 1.61
N LYS A 405 -7.57 -24.58 0.71
CA LYS A 405 -7.77 -24.68 -0.75
C LYS A 405 -6.48 -24.66 -1.53
N GLU A 406 -5.49 -23.92 -1.03
CA GLU A 406 -4.27 -23.58 -1.78
C GLU A 406 -3.05 -23.92 -0.94
N ARG A 407 -1.98 -24.32 -1.61
CA ARG A 407 -0.72 -24.67 -0.99
C ARG A 407 0.46 -24.26 -1.85
N PHE A 408 1.29 -23.36 -1.33
CA PHE A 408 2.44 -22.80 -2.03
C PHE A 408 3.74 -23.12 -1.32
N LEU A 409 4.78 -23.45 -2.09
CA LEU A 409 6.16 -23.49 -1.66
C LEU A 409 6.90 -22.30 -2.25
N VAL A 410 7.45 -21.44 -1.40
CA VAL A 410 8.23 -20.27 -1.83
C VAL A 410 9.71 -20.53 -1.54
N LEU A 411 10.54 -20.36 -2.57
CA LEU A 411 11.99 -20.48 -2.53
C LEU A 411 12.61 -19.19 -2.98
N VAL A 412 13.52 -18.60 -2.20
CA VAL A 412 14.20 -17.35 -2.55
C VAL A 412 15.70 -17.49 -2.30
N ASN A 413 16.50 -17.49 -3.36
CA ASN A 413 17.96 -17.38 -3.22
C ASN A 413 18.32 -15.95 -2.78
N VAL A 414 18.81 -15.81 -1.55
CA VAL A 414 19.18 -14.51 -0.95
C VAL A 414 20.64 -14.13 -1.23
N ARG A 415 21.30 -14.82 -2.19
CA ARG A 415 22.71 -14.63 -2.55
C ARG A 415 22.90 -14.24 -4.02
N ASN A 416 23.96 -13.50 -4.28
CA ASN A 416 24.41 -13.18 -5.64
C ASN A 416 25.29 -14.30 -6.25
N THR A 417 25.02 -15.55 -5.87
CA THR A 417 25.66 -16.76 -6.39
C THR A 417 24.61 -17.86 -6.49
N PRO A 418 24.80 -18.85 -7.38
CA PRO A 418 23.94 -20.03 -7.37
C PRO A 418 23.96 -20.70 -6.01
N SER A 419 22.79 -21.08 -5.51
CA SER A 419 22.62 -21.73 -4.21
C SER A 419 21.69 -22.94 -4.33
N GLU A 420 21.97 -23.99 -3.58
CA GLU A 420 21.14 -25.21 -3.53
C GLU A 420 20.21 -25.16 -2.32
N ALA A 421 18.95 -25.51 -2.52
CA ALA A 421 17.97 -25.68 -1.48
C ALA A 421 17.51 -27.15 -1.39
N ALA A 422 17.38 -27.68 -0.18
CA ALA A 422 16.69 -28.94 0.07
C ALA A 422 15.18 -28.73 -0.09
N ILE A 423 14.55 -29.61 -0.84
CA ILE A 423 13.09 -29.61 -1.00
C ILE A 423 12.47 -30.34 0.19
N PRO A 424 11.45 -29.77 0.88
CA PRO A 424 10.76 -30.44 1.98
C PRO A 424 10.18 -31.80 1.53
N GLU A 425 10.25 -32.81 2.39
CA GLU A 425 9.95 -34.18 2.04
C GLU A 425 8.56 -34.34 1.37
N GLN A 426 7.56 -33.62 1.84
CA GLN A 426 6.19 -33.67 1.32
C GLN A 426 6.03 -33.06 -0.09
N TRP A 427 7.05 -32.33 -0.60
CA TRP A 427 7.08 -31.74 -1.93
C TRP A 427 7.95 -32.54 -2.92
N GLN A 428 8.77 -33.50 -2.43
CA GLN A 428 9.67 -34.26 -3.29
C GLN A 428 8.90 -35.20 -4.21
N GLY A 429 9.37 -35.31 -5.47
CA GLY A 429 8.79 -36.14 -6.50
C GLY A 429 7.46 -35.62 -7.06
N LYS A 430 7.09 -34.37 -6.74
CA LYS A 430 5.91 -33.71 -7.28
C LYS A 430 6.26 -32.87 -8.48
N GLU A 431 5.33 -32.75 -9.40
CA GLU A 431 5.28 -31.75 -10.45
C GLU A 431 4.38 -30.60 -9.96
N VAL A 432 4.85 -29.38 -10.02
CA VAL A 432 4.20 -28.17 -9.46
C VAL A 432 4.28 -27.03 -10.46
N GLU A 433 3.34 -26.11 -10.43
CA GLU A 433 3.35 -24.93 -11.28
C GLU A 433 4.18 -23.80 -10.65
N ASP A 434 5.03 -23.14 -11.47
CA ASP A 434 5.71 -21.90 -11.12
C ASP A 434 4.84 -20.72 -11.58
N GLU A 435 4.13 -20.10 -10.65
CA GLU A 435 3.18 -19.01 -10.87
C GLU A 435 3.76 -17.77 -11.57
N MET A 436 5.07 -17.56 -11.44
CA MET A 436 5.72 -16.42 -12.08
C MET A 436 6.07 -16.65 -13.53
N LEU A 437 6.24 -17.89 -13.96
CA LEU A 437 6.70 -18.26 -15.31
C LEU A 437 5.71 -19.13 -16.07
N ASP A 438 4.55 -19.48 -15.48
CA ASP A 438 3.50 -20.32 -16.08
C ASP A 438 4.13 -21.60 -16.69
N ARG A 439 4.84 -22.38 -15.82
CA ARG A 439 5.57 -23.58 -16.23
C ARG A 439 5.61 -24.63 -15.12
N ASP A 440 5.57 -25.89 -15.51
CA ASP A 440 5.75 -27.02 -14.59
C ASP A 440 7.21 -27.17 -14.14
N VAL A 441 7.40 -27.47 -12.86
CA VAL A 441 8.70 -27.72 -12.22
C VAL A 441 8.64 -29.07 -11.50
N GLU A 442 9.54 -29.99 -11.85
CA GLU A 442 9.69 -31.27 -11.14
C GLU A 442 10.59 -31.06 -9.91
N LEU A 443 10.07 -31.32 -8.72
CA LEU A 443 10.77 -31.16 -7.46
C LEU A 443 11.46 -32.47 -7.04
N ASN A 444 12.78 -32.52 -7.21
CA ASN A 444 13.62 -33.61 -6.69
C ASN A 444 13.92 -33.42 -5.20
N THR A 445 14.97 -34.04 -4.67
CA THR A 445 15.40 -33.86 -3.27
C THR A 445 16.05 -32.48 -3.01
N THR A 446 16.64 -31.89 -4.04
CA THR A 446 17.22 -30.55 -4.03
C THR A 446 16.91 -29.82 -5.32
N ILE A 447 16.98 -28.48 -5.28
CA ILE A 447 16.88 -27.59 -6.43
C ILE A 447 18.00 -26.55 -6.36
N THR A 448 18.60 -26.22 -7.50
CA THR A 448 19.59 -25.14 -7.59
C THR A 448 18.92 -23.88 -8.14
N LEU A 449 19.02 -22.78 -7.40
CA LEU A 449 18.54 -21.46 -7.81
C LEU A 449 19.72 -20.63 -8.32
N ALA A 450 19.55 -19.93 -9.44
CA ALA A 450 20.47 -18.92 -9.92
C ALA A 450 20.62 -17.75 -8.93
N PRO A 451 21.59 -16.83 -9.11
CA PRO A 451 21.75 -15.66 -8.24
C PRO A 451 20.44 -14.87 -8.12
N TYR A 452 19.94 -14.70 -6.88
CA TYR A 452 18.70 -14.00 -6.57
C TYR A 452 17.44 -14.54 -7.31
N GLU A 453 17.47 -15.78 -7.78
CA GLU A 453 16.29 -16.43 -8.33
C GLU A 453 15.31 -16.80 -7.21
N TYR A 454 14.05 -16.76 -7.54
CA TYR A 454 12.97 -17.21 -6.65
C TYR A 454 11.93 -18.02 -7.41
N TYR A 455 11.20 -18.86 -6.68
CA TYR A 455 10.06 -19.62 -7.16
C TYR A 455 8.88 -19.42 -6.22
N ILE A 456 7.69 -19.34 -6.79
CA ILE A 456 6.41 -19.39 -6.09
C ILE A 456 5.64 -20.55 -6.73
N LEU A 457 5.68 -21.69 -6.07
CA LEU A 457 5.23 -22.97 -6.62
C LEU A 457 3.89 -23.36 -6.01
N GLU A 458 2.85 -23.52 -6.83
CA GLU A 458 1.57 -24.03 -6.40
C GLU A 458 1.51 -25.55 -6.52
N LEU A 459 0.90 -26.20 -5.54
CA LEU A 459 0.58 -27.63 -5.59
C LEU A 459 -0.91 -27.77 -5.83
N ASP A 460 -1.27 -28.25 -7.02
CA ASP A 460 -2.64 -28.70 -7.29
C ASP A 460 -2.98 -29.89 -6.38
N GLU A 461 -3.95 -29.72 -5.49
CA GLU A 461 -4.54 -30.84 -4.77
C GLU A 461 -5.64 -31.46 -5.64
N ASP A 462 -5.42 -32.71 -6.12
CA ASP A 462 -6.36 -33.54 -6.89
C ASP A 462 -7.71 -33.80 -6.15
#